data_53b3e55d6ca92b98ec9eadd06b4b1eb4
#
_entry.id   53b3e55d6ca92b98ec9eadd06b4b1eb4
#
_cell.length_a   1.000
_cell.length_b   1.000
_cell.length_c   1.000
_cell.angle_alpha   90.00
_cell.angle_beta   90.00
_cell.angle_gamma   90.00
#
_symmetry.space_group_name_H-M   'P 1'
#
loop_
_entity.id
_entity.type
_entity.pdbx_description
1 polymer ?
#
loop_
_entity_poly.entity_id
_entity_poly.type
_entity_poly.pdbx_seq_one_letter_code
_entity_poly.pdbx_strand_id
1 'polypeptide(L)'
;MSKSNVRVEILVRIVADLVILNIALWAALLPQLLRPGYKLSLLDLWWPSACLISAVAPLLFYRMGFYTKGRSYTGKYKALVIIQSTALLFVVVALCLYFLRLQPSFPRSSLLVDWAVSSVLLLAARLWSKAWKHVVIQESRREQAIVERDRQSVLVIGGAGYIGSALLPKLLDRGYHVRLLDCFLYGEDPIAPFIQHPNLEIHRGDFRNVDTVVAAMRNMNSVIHLGGLVGDPACAIDEELTIQINLIATRMIAQVAKGNGISRFVFASSCSVYGASDQILNERSALNPVSLYARSKIASENVLLSFCGGGFEPVILRFGTIYGLSGRTRFDLVVNLLAAKALVDKVITVYGKDQWRPFLHVHDAGRAVLAALDARSEAVESVIFNVGCDEQNKTLGQVGELIQTMVPGSALHCTEENVDRRNYRVEFRRIREAIGFHPVWKIEAGVQQVLDAIRCGKVTNYQDSKYSNVKFLSEPDGREQLPVMEDWVTKFMQIPGEAKVKAATAGSLS
;
A
#
# COMPACT_ATOMS: atom_id res chain seq x y z
N MET A 1 10.75 17.21 0.50
CA MET A 1 10.81 18.67 0.20
C MET A 1 11.81 19.33 1.14
N SER A 2 12.81 20.04 0.61
CA SER A 2 13.80 20.78 1.40
C SER A 2 13.10 21.81 2.30
N LYS A 3 13.64 22.07 3.51
CA LYS A 3 13.13 23.10 4.44
C LYS A 3 13.05 24.50 3.79
N SER A 4 13.85 24.77 2.77
CA SER A 4 13.82 26.02 1.98
C SER A 4 12.51 26.16 1.17
N ASN A 5 12.04 25.12 0.51
CA ASN A 5 10.82 25.16 -0.32
C ASN A 5 9.54 25.40 0.50
N VAL A 6 9.49 24.90 1.75
CA VAL A 6 8.35 25.14 2.65
C VAL A 6 8.25 26.60 3.08
N ARG A 7 9.39 27.25 3.34
CA ARG A 7 9.42 28.68 3.72
C ARG A 7 8.99 29.59 2.57
N VAL A 8 9.43 29.30 1.35
CA VAL A 8 9.03 30.05 0.15
C VAL A 8 7.52 29.93 -0.10
N GLU A 9 6.95 28.73 0.04
CA GLU A 9 5.50 28.52 -0.14
C GLU A 9 4.67 29.29 0.91
N ILE A 10 5.11 29.34 2.16
CA ILE A 10 4.44 30.12 3.20
C ILE A 10 4.51 31.63 2.87
N LEU A 11 5.66 32.12 2.42
CA LEU A 11 5.84 33.52 2.05
C LEU A 11 4.91 33.93 0.90
N VAL A 12 4.85 33.13 -0.15
CA VAL A 12 3.96 33.37 -1.30
C VAL A 12 2.48 33.43 -0.85
N ARG A 13 2.08 32.55 0.08
CA ARG A 13 0.72 32.57 0.65
C ARG A 13 0.44 33.83 1.47
N ILE A 14 1.40 34.27 2.28
CA ILE A 14 1.28 35.52 3.05
C ILE A 14 1.06 36.70 2.12
N VAL A 15 1.86 36.81 1.07
CA VAL A 15 1.73 37.89 0.07
C VAL A 15 0.36 37.85 -0.61
N ALA A 16 -0.08 36.68 -1.05
CA ALA A 16 -1.39 36.50 -1.69
C ALA A 16 -2.55 36.89 -0.75
N ASP A 17 -2.49 36.49 0.51
CA ASP A 17 -3.50 36.82 1.51
C ASP A 17 -3.54 38.31 1.82
N LEU A 18 -2.39 38.98 1.88
CA LEU A 18 -2.29 40.44 2.02
C LEU A 18 -2.90 41.19 0.83
N VAL A 19 -2.68 40.73 -0.38
CA VAL A 19 -3.30 41.29 -1.58
C VAL A 19 -4.83 41.15 -1.50
N ILE A 20 -5.33 39.98 -1.13
CA ILE A 20 -6.77 39.73 -0.98
C ILE A 20 -7.39 40.66 0.08
N LEU A 21 -6.75 40.81 1.25
CA LEU A 21 -7.24 41.69 2.33
C LEU A 21 -7.29 43.17 1.88
N ASN A 22 -6.29 43.63 1.16
CA ASN A 22 -6.24 45.01 0.68
C ASN A 22 -7.27 45.27 -0.45
N ILE A 23 -7.51 44.28 -1.33
CA ILE A 23 -8.57 44.35 -2.33
C ILE A 23 -9.96 44.41 -1.65
N ALA A 24 -10.17 43.60 -0.61
CA ALA A 24 -11.43 43.60 0.15
C ALA A 24 -11.67 44.95 0.85
N LEU A 25 -10.63 45.50 1.49
CA LEU A 25 -10.68 46.84 2.07
C LEU A 25 -11.06 47.92 1.04
N TRP A 26 -10.46 47.85 -0.14
CA TRP A 26 -10.78 48.75 -1.24
C TRP A 26 -12.25 48.64 -1.65
N ALA A 27 -12.75 47.41 -1.82
CA ALA A 27 -14.15 47.14 -2.19
C ALA A 27 -15.13 47.61 -1.08
N ALA A 28 -14.78 47.45 0.19
CA ALA A 28 -15.60 47.88 1.33
C ALA A 28 -15.69 49.40 1.48
N LEU A 29 -14.70 50.15 0.99
CA LEU A 29 -14.66 51.60 1.03
C LEU A 29 -15.33 52.23 -0.20
N LEU A 30 -15.46 51.51 -1.30
CA LEU A 30 -16.02 52.03 -2.56
C LEU A 30 -17.45 52.66 -2.44
N PRO A 31 -18.40 52.03 -1.66
CA PRO A 31 -19.73 52.63 -1.49
C PRO A 31 -19.74 53.99 -0.75
N GLN A 32 -18.70 54.30 -0.01
CA GLN A 32 -18.58 55.56 0.71
C GLN A 32 -18.27 56.74 -0.22
N LEU A 33 -17.56 56.51 -1.35
CA LEU A 33 -17.28 57.51 -2.36
C LEU A 33 -18.51 57.92 -3.14
N LEU A 34 -19.50 57.05 -3.23
CA LEU A 34 -20.76 57.30 -3.95
C LEU A 34 -21.75 58.11 -3.12
N ARG A 35 -21.43 58.45 -1.87
CA ARG A 35 -22.32 59.27 -1.01
C ARG A 35 -22.10 60.77 -1.30
N PRO A 36 -23.16 61.54 -1.62
CA PRO A 36 -23.04 62.96 -1.82
C PRO A 36 -22.53 63.65 -0.54
N GLY A 37 -21.50 64.49 -0.69
CA GLY A 37 -20.94 65.25 0.45
C GLY A 37 -19.73 64.70 1.15
N TYR A 38 -19.16 63.55 0.70
CA TYR A 38 -17.95 62.98 1.26
C TYR A 38 -16.70 63.74 0.76
N LYS A 39 -15.90 64.33 1.68
CA LYS A 39 -14.80 65.26 1.34
C LYS A 39 -13.40 64.59 1.38
N LEU A 40 -13.29 63.34 1.86
CA LEU A 40 -12.00 62.64 1.98
C LEU A 40 -11.68 61.87 0.69
N SER A 41 -10.39 61.87 0.29
CA SER A 41 -9.96 61.01 -0.80
C SER A 41 -9.95 59.53 -0.40
N LEU A 42 -10.21 58.64 -1.36
CA LEU A 42 -10.17 57.19 -1.11
C LEU A 42 -8.81 56.78 -0.56
N LEU A 43 -7.71 57.39 -1.03
CA LEU A 43 -6.36 57.10 -0.59
C LEU A 43 -6.12 57.49 0.86
N ASP A 44 -6.66 58.61 1.35
CA ASP A 44 -6.51 59.02 2.74
C ASP A 44 -7.24 58.11 3.69
N LEU A 45 -8.35 57.52 3.25
CA LEU A 45 -9.11 56.55 4.06
C LEU A 45 -8.50 55.14 4.05
N TRP A 46 -7.99 54.75 2.90
CA TRP A 46 -7.47 53.41 2.66
C TRP A 46 -6.08 53.20 3.32
N TRP A 47 -5.15 54.17 3.15
CA TRP A 47 -3.74 54.00 3.49
C TRP A 47 -3.46 53.61 4.94
N PRO A 48 -4.02 54.25 5.98
CA PRO A 48 -3.72 53.91 7.36
C PRO A 48 -4.25 52.50 7.73
N SER A 49 -5.45 52.16 7.22
CA SER A 49 -6.06 50.86 7.45
C SER A 49 -5.31 49.74 6.73
N ALA A 50 -4.85 49.98 5.50
CA ALA A 50 -4.06 49.05 4.71
C ALA A 50 -2.70 48.74 5.38
N CYS A 51 -2.02 49.75 5.87
CA CYS A 51 -0.77 49.59 6.61
C CYS A 51 -0.97 48.74 7.88
N LEU A 52 -2.03 49.04 8.64
CA LEU A 52 -2.34 48.33 9.88
C LEU A 52 -2.70 46.87 9.63
N ILE A 53 -3.59 46.60 8.66
CA ILE A 53 -3.95 45.24 8.26
C ILE A 53 -2.71 44.48 7.77
N SER A 54 -1.88 45.10 6.94
CA SER A 54 -0.69 44.43 6.37
C SER A 54 0.38 44.13 7.43
N ALA A 55 0.48 44.91 8.47
CA ALA A 55 1.40 44.67 9.58
C ALA A 55 0.90 43.58 10.56
N VAL A 56 -0.41 43.60 10.88
CA VAL A 56 -0.99 42.74 11.91
C VAL A 56 -1.37 41.36 11.37
N ALA A 57 -1.92 41.28 10.16
CA ALA A 57 -2.47 40.04 9.62
C ALA A 57 -1.46 38.88 9.53
N PRO A 58 -0.20 39.05 9.04
CA PRO A 58 0.73 37.94 8.93
C PRO A 58 1.07 37.33 10.29
N LEU A 59 1.28 38.17 11.30
CA LEU A 59 1.63 37.73 12.65
C LEU A 59 0.47 36.97 13.31
N LEU A 60 -0.72 37.52 13.21
CA LEU A 60 -1.93 36.95 13.78
C LEU A 60 -2.32 35.63 13.11
N PHE A 61 -2.30 35.61 11.79
CA PHE A 61 -2.62 34.41 10.99
C PHE A 61 -1.61 33.28 11.24
N TYR A 62 -0.33 33.62 11.38
CA TYR A 62 0.69 32.64 11.72
C TYR A 62 0.44 32.03 13.11
N ARG A 63 0.12 32.86 14.12
CA ARG A 63 -0.20 32.41 15.48
C ARG A 63 -1.46 31.56 15.56
N MET A 64 -2.48 31.89 14.78
CA MET A 64 -3.77 31.17 14.73
C MET A 64 -3.69 29.88 13.91
N GLY A 65 -2.53 29.48 13.38
CA GLY A 65 -2.36 28.26 12.61
C GLY A 65 -2.92 28.30 11.16
N PHE A 66 -3.19 29.51 10.64
CA PHE A 66 -3.72 29.72 9.29
C PHE A 66 -2.84 29.10 8.17
N TYR A 67 -1.53 29.04 8.39
CA TYR A 67 -0.54 28.51 7.47
C TYR A 67 -0.07 27.07 7.79
N THR A 68 -0.61 26.45 8.82
CA THR A 68 -0.25 25.08 9.22
C THR A 68 -0.77 24.03 8.23
N LYS A 69 0.08 23.04 7.91
CA LYS A 69 -0.22 21.90 7.03
C LYS A 69 -0.42 20.60 7.85
N GLY A 70 -1.25 20.61 8.89
CA GLY A 70 -1.53 19.40 9.67
C GLY A 70 -2.57 18.49 9.00
N ARG A 71 -2.38 17.16 9.06
CA ARG A 71 -3.33 16.15 8.51
C ARG A 71 -4.74 16.24 9.13
N SER A 72 -4.87 16.73 10.34
CA SER A 72 -6.14 16.96 11.06
C SER A 72 -6.89 18.24 10.64
N TYR A 73 -6.28 19.08 9.81
CA TYR A 73 -6.85 20.34 9.33
C TYR A 73 -7.57 20.17 7.99
N THR A 74 -8.70 19.48 7.99
CA THR A 74 -9.49 19.26 6.76
C THR A 74 -10.82 20.01 6.76
N GLY A 75 -11.20 20.56 5.62
CA GLY A 75 -12.56 21.03 5.29
C GLY A 75 -13.16 22.05 6.26
N LYS A 76 -14.11 21.63 7.05
CA LYS A 76 -14.90 22.49 7.98
C LYS A 76 -14.04 23.20 9.03
N TYR A 77 -13.02 22.54 9.55
CA TYR A 77 -12.11 23.09 10.56
C TYR A 77 -11.29 24.26 10.00
N LYS A 78 -10.81 24.13 8.76
CA LYS A 78 -10.01 25.17 8.11
C LYS A 78 -10.83 26.41 7.80
N ALA A 79 -12.08 26.23 7.40
CA ALA A 79 -13.02 27.33 7.19
C ALA A 79 -13.27 28.09 8.51
N LEU A 80 -13.48 27.38 9.60
CA LEU A 80 -13.65 27.97 10.93
C LEU A 80 -12.43 28.81 11.36
N VAL A 81 -11.21 28.29 11.18
CA VAL A 81 -9.97 29.01 11.48
C VAL A 81 -9.85 30.28 10.64
N ILE A 82 -10.23 30.26 9.36
CA ILE A 82 -10.21 31.43 8.50
C ILE A 82 -11.17 32.49 9.06
N ILE A 83 -12.41 32.13 9.34
CA ILE A 83 -13.45 33.05 9.83
C ILE A 83 -13.04 33.63 11.21
N GLN A 84 -12.54 32.82 12.13
CA GLN A 84 -12.09 33.25 13.45
C GLN A 84 -10.85 34.16 13.37
N SER A 85 -9.88 33.80 12.54
CA SER A 85 -8.66 34.60 12.39
C SER A 85 -8.94 35.95 11.75
N THR A 86 -9.81 36.00 10.76
CA THR A 86 -10.24 37.27 10.14
C THR A 86 -11.08 38.10 11.10
N ALA A 87 -12.04 37.52 11.83
CA ALA A 87 -12.81 38.24 12.83
C ALA A 87 -11.92 38.87 13.92
N LEU A 88 -10.95 38.13 14.44
CA LEU A 88 -9.98 38.64 15.42
C LEU A 88 -9.11 39.76 14.82
N LEU A 89 -8.68 39.62 13.57
CA LEU A 89 -7.92 40.66 12.87
C LEU A 89 -8.72 41.98 12.84
N PHE A 90 -9.97 41.93 12.43
CA PHE A 90 -10.80 43.14 12.31
C PHE A 90 -11.18 43.75 13.65
N VAL A 91 -11.32 42.94 14.73
CA VAL A 91 -11.46 43.45 16.09
C VAL A 91 -10.20 44.20 16.54
N VAL A 92 -9.01 43.64 16.29
CA VAL A 92 -7.73 44.29 16.61
C VAL A 92 -7.56 45.60 15.82
N VAL A 93 -7.88 45.57 14.50
CA VAL A 93 -7.83 46.77 13.63
C VAL A 93 -8.80 47.84 14.16
N ALA A 94 -10.02 47.49 14.52
CA ALA A 94 -11.00 48.42 15.07
C ALA A 94 -10.50 49.08 16.38
N LEU A 95 -9.94 48.27 17.27
CA LEU A 95 -9.37 48.76 18.55
C LEU A 95 -8.18 49.70 18.28
N CYS A 96 -7.28 49.35 17.37
CA CYS A 96 -6.13 50.19 17.01
C CYS A 96 -6.59 51.54 16.39
N LEU A 97 -7.56 51.53 15.48
CA LEU A 97 -8.11 52.74 14.89
C LEU A 97 -8.76 53.63 15.96
N TYR A 98 -9.46 53.02 16.95
CA TYR A 98 -10.09 53.73 18.04
C TYR A 98 -9.07 54.38 19.00
N PHE A 99 -8.08 53.61 19.50
CA PHE A 99 -7.12 54.10 20.48
C PHE A 99 -6.06 55.05 19.87
N LEU A 100 -5.62 54.82 18.64
CA LEU A 100 -4.64 55.65 17.98
C LEU A 100 -5.23 56.93 17.37
N ARG A 101 -6.58 57.11 17.48
CA ARG A 101 -7.31 58.26 16.91
C ARG A 101 -6.97 58.53 15.46
N LEU A 102 -6.61 57.47 14.71
CA LEU A 102 -6.09 57.64 13.36
C LEU A 102 -7.13 58.11 12.36
N GLN A 103 -8.43 57.95 12.69
CA GLN A 103 -9.52 58.54 11.88
C GLN A 103 -10.83 58.66 12.65
N PRO A 104 -11.30 59.89 12.99
CA PRO A 104 -12.61 60.09 13.59
C PRO A 104 -13.77 59.83 12.63
N SER A 105 -13.53 59.71 11.34
CA SER A 105 -14.53 59.59 10.28
C SER A 105 -14.61 58.23 9.58
N PHE A 106 -13.92 57.19 10.08
CA PHE A 106 -13.97 55.85 9.47
C PHE A 106 -15.36 55.22 9.68
N PRO A 107 -16.09 54.86 8.60
CA PRO A 107 -17.43 54.31 8.76
C PRO A 107 -17.38 52.92 9.39
N ARG A 108 -17.98 52.76 10.59
CA ARG A 108 -17.97 51.48 11.33
C ARG A 108 -18.57 50.33 10.56
N SER A 109 -19.55 50.59 9.66
CA SER A 109 -20.14 49.62 8.75
C SER A 109 -19.18 49.07 7.74
N SER A 110 -18.18 49.87 7.30
CA SER A 110 -17.19 49.42 6.31
C SER A 110 -16.26 48.32 6.87
N LEU A 111 -15.96 48.29 8.18
CA LEU A 111 -15.20 47.23 8.81
C LEU A 111 -15.93 45.90 8.79
N LEU A 112 -17.26 45.90 9.00
CA LEU A 112 -18.06 44.67 8.92
C LEU A 112 -18.15 44.15 7.47
N VAL A 113 -18.32 45.06 6.51
CA VAL A 113 -18.31 44.69 5.08
C VAL A 113 -16.94 44.14 4.69
N ASP A 114 -15.85 44.78 5.10
CA ASP A 114 -14.49 44.35 4.80
C ASP A 114 -14.21 42.96 5.40
N TRP A 115 -14.59 42.75 6.66
CA TRP A 115 -14.50 41.40 7.29
C TRP A 115 -15.25 40.33 6.50
N ALA A 116 -16.49 40.60 6.08
CA ALA A 116 -17.31 39.65 5.34
C ALA A 116 -16.69 39.34 3.97
N VAL A 117 -16.31 40.40 3.21
CA VAL A 117 -15.68 40.26 1.88
C VAL A 117 -14.35 39.57 1.95
N SER A 118 -13.49 39.96 2.91
CA SER A 118 -12.20 39.32 3.16
C SER A 118 -12.34 37.82 3.47
N SER A 119 -13.30 37.47 4.35
CA SER A 119 -13.56 36.07 4.72
C SER A 119 -14.01 35.25 3.50
N VAL A 120 -14.93 35.77 2.70
CA VAL A 120 -15.42 35.09 1.48
C VAL A 120 -14.29 34.93 0.45
N LEU A 121 -13.51 35.98 0.18
CA LEU A 121 -12.41 35.93 -0.79
C LEU A 121 -11.31 34.95 -0.36
N LEU A 122 -10.93 34.94 0.91
CA LEU A 122 -9.93 34.01 1.44
C LEU A 122 -10.42 32.57 1.38
N LEU A 123 -11.71 32.30 1.67
CA LEU A 123 -12.32 30.97 1.53
C LEU A 123 -12.35 30.55 0.06
N ALA A 124 -12.79 31.42 -0.84
CA ALA A 124 -12.83 31.17 -2.28
C ALA A 124 -11.43 30.89 -2.84
N ALA A 125 -10.40 31.64 -2.44
CA ALA A 125 -9.01 31.41 -2.84
C ALA A 125 -8.49 30.04 -2.40
N ARG A 126 -8.89 29.57 -1.19
CA ARG A 126 -8.51 28.23 -0.70
C ARG A 126 -9.24 27.11 -1.47
N LEU A 127 -10.52 27.29 -1.78
CA LEU A 127 -11.29 26.35 -2.59
C LEU A 127 -10.75 26.28 -4.02
N TRP A 128 -10.47 27.45 -4.64
CA TRP A 128 -9.85 27.54 -5.96
C TRP A 128 -8.49 26.86 -6.01
N SER A 129 -7.60 27.14 -5.02
CA SER A 129 -6.30 26.49 -4.92
C SER A 129 -6.40 24.97 -4.82
N LYS A 130 -7.45 24.46 -4.14
CA LYS A 130 -7.72 23.01 -4.05
C LYS A 130 -8.22 22.46 -5.37
N ALA A 131 -9.17 23.14 -6.03
CA ALA A 131 -9.69 22.75 -7.32
C ALA A 131 -8.60 22.77 -8.41
N TRP A 132 -7.79 23.84 -8.44
CA TRP A 132 -6.68 23.98 -9.38
C TRP A 132 -5.62 22.89 -9.22
N LYS A 133 -5.28 22.51 -7.97
CA LYS A 133 -4.40 21.36 -7.73
C LYS A 133 -4.97 20.06 -8.28
N HIS A 134 -6.28 19.85 -8.18
CA HIS A 134 -6.93 18.69 -8.79
C HIS A 134 -6.82 18.71 -10.33
N VAL A 135 -7.07 19.85 -10.96
CA VAL A 135 -6.96 20.02 -12.42
C VAL A 135 -5.51 19.83 -12.89
N VAL A 136 -4.55 20.49 -12.27
CA VAL A 136 -3.11 20.38 -12.62
C VAL A 136 -2.59 18.96 -12.41
N ILE A 137 -3.02 18.26 -11.34
CA ILE A 137 -2.64 16.87 -11.11
C ILE A 137 -3.28 15.96 -12.17
N GLN A 138 -4.51 16.22 -12.58
CA GLN A 138 -5.15 15.45 -13.66
C GLN A 138 -4.49 15.70 -15.02
N GLU A 139 -4.10 16.94 -15.30
CA GLU A 139 -3.46 17.31 -16.56
C GLU A 139 -2.03 16.80 -16.65
N SER A 140 -1.23 16.94 -15.59
CA SER A 140 0.10 16.33 -15.53
C SER A 140 0.06 14.81 -15.60
N ARG A 141 -1.00 14.17 -15.07
CA ARG A 141 -1.24 12.72 -15.24
C ARG A 141 -1.62 12.36 -16.68
N ARG A 142 -2.38 13.21 -17.38
CA ARG A 142 -2.69 13.02 -18.80
C ARG A 142 -1.44 13.15 -19.68
N GLU A 143 -0.61 14.15 -19.44
CA GLU A 143 0.65 14.32 -20.17
C GLU A 143 1.65 13.20 -19.85
N GLN A 144 1.79 12.79 -18.59
CA GLN A 144 2.59 11.63 -18.21
C GLN A 144 2.06 10.35 -18.84
N ALA A 145 0.76 10.09 -18.85
CA ALA A 145 0.16 8.93 -19.48
C ALA A 145 0.35 8.90 -21.03
N ILE A 146 0.54 10.05 -21.67
CA ILE A 146 0.85 10.15 -23.11
C ILE A 146 2.32 9.87 -23.38
N VAL A 147 3.23 10.32 -22.52
CA VAL A 147 4.68 10.08 -22.63
C VAL A 147 5.09 8.68 -22.14
N GLU A 148 4.34 8.11 -21.17
CA GLU A 148 4.65 6.82 -20.52
C GLU A 148 4.02 5.59 -21.20
N ARG A 149 3.33 5.73 -22.32
CA ARG A 149 2.83 4.56 -23.08
C ARG A 149 3.94 3.62 -23.57
N ASP A 150 5.21 4.01 -23.45
CA ASP A 150 6.35 3.26 -24.00
C ASP A 150 7.13 2.42 -22.97
N ARG A 151 6.94 2.56 -21.65
CA ARG A 151 7.56 1.69 -20.65
C ARG A 151 6.69 1.54 -19.42
N GLN A 152 5.91 0.48 -19.37
CA GLN A 152 5.19 0.06 -18.16
C GLN A 152 6.20 -0.47 -17.14
N SER A 153 6.54 0.31 -16.12
CA SER A 153 7.47 -0.09 -15.06
C SER A 153 6.73 -0.59 -13.82
N VAL A 154 7.14 -1.75 -13.30
CA VAL A 154 6.51 -2.39 -12.15
C VAL A 154 7.54 -2.86 -11.13
N LEU A 155 7.35 -2.49 -9.86
CA LEU A 155 8.10 -3.05 -8.75
C LEU A 155 7.40 -4.31 -8.25
N VAL A 156 8.10 -5.45 -8.27
CA VAL A 156 7.63 -6.71 -7.69
C VAL A 156 8.38 -6.98 -6.39
N ILE A 157 7.68 -6.94 -5.28
CA ILE A 157 8.22 -7.21 -3.94
C ILE A 157 7.93 -8.68 -3.60
N GLY A 158 8.96 -9.47 -3.29
CA GLY A 158 8.85 -10.91 -3.05
C GLY A 158 8.72 -11.72 -4.33
N GLY A 159 9.35 -11.27 -5.42
CA GLY A 159 9.21 -11.87 -6.74
C GLY A 159 10.03 -13.13 -6.95
N ALA A 160 11.04 -13.43 -6.12
CA ALA A 160 11.75 -14.71 -6.13
C ALA A 160 10.98 -15.82 -5.37
N GLY A 161 9.81 -15.49 -4.77
CA GLY A 161 8.94 -16.43 -4.07
C GLY A 161 8.12 -17.32 -5.00
N TYR A 162 7.20 -18.10 -4.42
CA TYR A 162 6.38 -19.11 -5.11
C TYR A 162 5.50 -18.51 -6.21
N ILE A 163 4.68 -17.49 -5.90
CA ILE A 163 3.84 -16.81 -6.92
C ILE A 163 4.71 -15.93 -7.82
N GLY A 164 5.70 -15.24 -7.25
CA GLY A 164 6.53 -14.29 -7.98
C GLY A 164 7.31 -14.94 -9.12
N SER A 165 7.93 -16.10 -8.89
CA SER A 165 8.67 -16.84 -9.92
C SER A 165 7.78 -17.40 -11.05
N ALA A 166 6.48 -17.60 -10.80
CA ALA A 166 5.51 -17.95 -11.84
C ALA A 166 4.95 -16.71 -12.57
N LEU A 167 4.95 -15.53 -11.94
CA LEU A 167 4.51 -14.25 -12.50
C LEU A 167 5.58 -13.62 -13.38
N LEU A 168 6.83 -13.64 -12.94
CA LEU A 168 7.94 -12.92 -13.58
C LEU A 168 8.04 -13.13 -15.09
N PRO A 169 8.03 -14.37 -15.64
CA PRO A 169 8.06 -14.55 -17.10
C PRO A 169 6.88 -13.89 -17.79
N LYS A 170 5.70 -13.89 -17.20
CA LYS A 170 4.48 -13.29 -17.79
C LYS A 170 4.57 -11.76 -17.89
N LEU A 171 5.21 -11.11 -16.91
CA LEU A 171 5.46 -9.66 -16.94
C LEU A 171 6.51 -9.33 -18.03
N LEU A 172 7.58 -10.10 -18.11
CA LEU A 172 8.65 -9.91 -19.10
C LEU A 172 8.15 -10.15 -20.53
N ASP A 173 7.35 -11.21 -20.74
CA ASP A 173 6.73 -11.52 -22.04
C ASP A 173 5.74 -10.43 -22.50
N ARG A 174 5.14 -9.70 -21.55
CA ARG A 174 4.28 -8.54 -21.83
C ARG A 174 5.07 -7.25 -22.08
N GLY A 175 6.39 -7.28 -21.95
CA GLY A 175 7.27 -6.13 -22.16
C GLY A 175 7.36 -5.19 -20.97
N TYR A 176 6.90 -5.57 -19.78
CA TYR A 176 7.09 -4.78 -18.58
C TYR A 176 8.57 -4.61 -18.25
N HIS A 177 8.96 -3.41 -17.85
CA HIS A 177 10.21 -3.18 -17.14
C HIS A 177 9.99 -3.54 -15.67
N VAL A 178 10.55 -4.66 -15.24
CA VAL A 178 10.34 -5.24 -13.92
C VAL A 178 11.53 -4.92 -13.02
N ARG A 179 11.28 -4.26 -11.91
CA ARG A 179 12.23 -4.19 -10.80
C ARG A 179 11.79 -5.18 -9.73
N LEU A 180 12.67 -6.11 -9.41
CA LEU A 180 12.45 -7.16 -8.42
C LEU A 180 13.11 -6.76 -7.11
N LEU A 181 12.32 -6.59 -6.03
CA LEU A 181 12.85 -6.42 -4.67
C LEU A 181 12.62 -7.71 -3.88
N ASP A 182 13.71 -8.38 -3.51
CA ASP A 182 13.68 -9.61 -2.73
C ASP A 182 14.94 -9.73 -1.86
N CYS A 183 14.84 -10.34 -0.70
CA CYS A 183 16.00 -10.69 0.13
C CYS A 183 16.63 -12.04 -0.27
N PHE A 184 16.00 -12.76 -1.21
CA PHE A 184 16.44 -14.06 -1.71
C PHE A 184 16.61 -15.12 -0.61
N LEU A 185 15.69 -15.12 0.34
CA LEU A 185 15.69 -16.05 1.47
C LEU A 185 15.81 -17.52 1.03
N TYR A 186 15.27 -17.85 -0.15
CA TYR A 186 15.31 -19.20 -0.75
C TYR A 186 16.28 -19.29 -1.93
N GLY A 187 17.29 -18.42 -2.01
CA GLY A 187 18.24 -18.35 -3.10
C GLY A 187 17.70 -17.68 -4.37
N GLU A 188 18.53 -17.65 -5.41
CA GLU A 188 18.25 -17.02 -6.70
C GLU A 188 17.80 -18.02 -7.79
N ASP A 189 17.95 -19.30 -7.54
CA ASP A 189 17.55 -20.36 -8.48
C ASP A 189 16.14 -20.19 -9.03
N PRO A 190 15.15 -19.72 -8.24
CA PRO A 190 13.79 -19.50 -8.71
C PRO A 190 13.65 -18.57 -9.90
N ILE A 191 14.59 -17.63 -10.06
CA ILE A 191 14.58 -16.62 -11.13
C ILE A 191 15.79 -16.74 -12.07
N ALA A 192 16.67 -17.73 -11.87
CA ALA A 192 17.90 -17.90 -12.63
C ALA A 192 17.73 -17.79 -14.17
N PRO A 193 16.66 -18.32 -14.79
CA PRO A 193 16.47 -18.19 -16.25
C PRO A 193 16.26 -16.74 -16.73
N PHE A 194 15.93 -15.81 -15.83
CA PHE A 194 15.54 -14.44 -16.18
C PHE A 194 16.55 -13.38 -15.72
N ILE A 195 17.58 -13.73 -14.96
CA ILE A 195 18.54 -12.79 -14.36
C ILE A 195 19.20 -11.88 -15.41
N GLN A 196 19.46 -12.41 -16.62
CA GLN A 196 20.08 -11.66 -17.72
C GLN A 196 19.06 -10.96 -18.64
N HIS A 197 17.75 -10.99 -18.30
CA HIS A 197 16.74 -10.39 -19.16
C HIS A 197 16.86 -8.85 -19.15
N PRO A 198 16.88 -8.17 -20.31
CA PRO A 198 17.15 -6.72 -20.40
C PRO A 198 16.10 -5.84 -19.68
N ASN A 199 14.89 -6.37 -19.49
CA ASN A 199 13.80 -5.67 -18.80
C ASN A 199 13.69 -6.09 -17.33
N LEU A 200 14.66 -6.82 -16.75
CA LEU A 200 14.68 -7.19 -15.35
C LEU A 200 15.81 -6.48 -14.62
N GLU A 201 15.46 -5.71 -13.60
CA GLU A 201 16.39 -5.09 -12.65
C GLU A 201 16.23 -5.75 -11.28
N ILE A 202 17.32 -6.24 -10.69
CA ILE A 202 17.30 -6.95 -9.41
C ILE A 202 17.80 -6.01 -8.31
N HIS A 203 16.95 -5.76 -7.32
CA HIS A 203 17.27 -5.08 -6.08
C HIS A 203 17.28 -6.10 -4.93
N ARG A 204 18.48 -6.45 -4.43
CA ARG A 204 18.62 -7.32 -3.27
C ARG A 204 18.42 -6.52 -2.00
N GLY A 205 17.45 -6.90 -1.19
CA GLY A 205 17.21 -6.20 0.07
C GLY A 205 15.95 -6.61 0.79
N ASP A 206 15.88 -6.21 2.03
CA ASP A 206 14.73 -6.45 2.88
C ASP A 206 13.70 -5.33 2.74
N PHE A 207 12.49 -5.69 2.35
CA PHE A 207 11.39 -4.74 2.21
C PHE A 207 10.84 -4.20 3.54
N ARG A 208 11.35 -4.66 4.69
CA ARG A 208 11.11 -4.04 6.00
C ARG A 208 11.92 -2.75 6.17
N ASN A 209 12.99 -2.58 5.41
CA ASN A 209 13.83 -1.39 5.43
C ASN A 209 13.24 -0.31 4.52
N VAL A 210 12.94 0.86 5.10
CA VAL A 210 12.30 1.98 4.39
C VAL A 210 13.19 2.56 3.28
N ASP A 211 14.50 2.64 3.49
CA ASP A 211 15.42 3.19 2.50
C ASP A 211 15.53 2.28 1.28
N THR A 212 15.56 0.96 1.50
CA THR A 212 15.51 -0.05 0.44
C THR A 212 14.24 0.06 -0.39
N VAL A 213 13.07 0.20 0.26
CA VAL A 213 11.78 0.34 -0.42
C VAL A 213 11.70 1.67 -1.19
N VAL A 214 12.18 2.77 -0.61
CA VAL A 214 12.21 4.08 -1.27
C VAL A 214 13.11 4.04 -2.51
N ALA A 215 14.29 3.42 -2.40
CA ALA A 215 15.21 3.27 -3.53
C ALA A 215 14.59 2.40 -4.64
N ALA A 216 14.01 1.25 -4.28
CA ALA A 216 13.37 0.33 -5.22
C ALA A 216 12.14 0.94 -5.90
N MET A 217 11.45 1.91 -5.28
CA MET A 217 10.20 2.48 -5.79
C MET A 217 10.39 3.67 -6.73
N ARG A 218 11.63 4.20 -6.84
CA ARG A 218 11.92 5.34 -7.72
C ARG A 218 11.60 5.01 -9.17
N ASN A 219 10.84 5.88 -9.84
CA ASN A 219 10.47 5.76 -11.26
C ASN A 219 9.64 4.50 -11.59
N MET A 220 8.95 3.92 -10.60
CA MET A 220 8.00 2.84 -10.84
C MET A 220 6.58 3.40 -10.93
N ASN A 221 5.77 2.80 -11.81
CA ASN A 221 4.38 3.20 -12.03
C ASN A 221 3.41 2.38 -11.20
N SER A 222 3.78 1.13 -10.95
CA SER A 222 2.94 0.16 -10.24
C SER A 222 3.75 -0.67 -9.26
N VAL A 223 3.08 -1.22 -8.25
CA VAL A 223 3.67 -2.14 -7.27
C VAL A 223 2.85 -3.42 -7.19
N ILE A 224 3.53 -4.55 -7.22
CA ILE A 224 2.98 -5.87 -6.89
C ILE A 224 3.65 -6.33 -5.60
N HIS A 225 2.86 -6.47 -4.53
CA HIS A 225 3.37 -6.90 -3.23
C HIS A 225 2.96 -8.34 -2.93
N LEU A 226 3.89 -9.26 -3.17
CA LEU A 226 3.78 -10.70 -2.91
C LEU A 226 4.59 -11.13 -1.68
N GLY A 227 5.47 -10.25 -1.19
CA GLY A 227 6.33 -10.52 -0.03
C GLY A 227 5.53 -10.75 1.24
N GLY A 228 5.93 -11.73 2.03
CA GLY A 228 5.31 -12.04 3.29
C GLY A 228 5.64 -13.46 3.78
N LEU A 229 5.51 -13.68 5.08
CA LEU A 229 5.47 -15.04 5.64
C LEU A 229 4.11 -15.66 5.35
N VAL A 230 4.11 -16.87 4.80
CA VAL A 230 2.91 -17.52 4.26
C VAL A 230 2.71 -18.91 4.83
N GLY A 231 1.50 -19.20 5.28
CA GLY A 231 1.08 -20.46 5.87
C GLY A 231 0.96 -20.39 7.39
N ASP A 232 -0.14 -20.91 7.92
CA ASP A 232 -0.45 -20.82 9.35
C ASP A 232 0.66 -21.38 10.24
N PRO A 233 1.24 -22.59 9.96
CA PRO A 233 2.32 -23.12 10.78
C PRO A 233 3.60 -22.29 10.71
N ALA A 234 3.95 -21.73 9.55
CA ALA A 234 5.15 -20.90 9.40
C ALA A 234 5.02 -19.57 10.15
N CYS A 235 3.84 -18.96 10.11
CA CYS A 235 3.56 -17.71 10.82
C CYS A 235 3.48 -17.90 12.35
N ALA A 236 3.19 -19.09 12.82
CA ALA A 236 3.16 -19.41 14.25
C ALA A 236 4.55 -19.66 14.87
N ILE A 237 5.60 -19.84 14.06
CA ILE A 237 6.98 -20.05 14.55
C ILE A 237 7.48 -18.79 15.26
N ASP A 238 7.19 -17.61 14.70
CA ASP A 238 7.55 -16.30 15.25
C ASP A 238 6.46 -15.29 14.93
N GLU A 239 5.63 -15.01 15.94
CA GLU A 239 4.48 -14.13 15.79
C GLU A 239 4.89 -12.67 15.58
N GLU A 240 5.93 -12.21 16.28
CA GLU A 240 6.42 -10.83 16.15
C GLU A 240 6.99 -10.59 14.76
N LEU A 241 7.84 -11.49 14.27
CA LEU A 241 8.38 -11.44 12.92
C LEU A 241 7.25 -11.48 11.88
N THR A 242 6.21 -12.27 12.09
CA THR A 242 5.03 -12.33 11.21
C THR A 242 4.32 -11.00 11.15
N ILE A 243 4.11 -10.32 12.27
CA ILE A 243 3.48 -9.00 12.33
C ILE A 243 4.38 -7.95 11.63
N GLN A 244 5.68 -7.98 11.89
CA GLN A 244 6.64 -7.07 11.26
C GLN A 244 6.62 -7.20 9.73
N ILE A 245 6.71 -8.42 9.21
CA ILE A 245 6.78 -8.70 7.77
C ILE A 245 5.42 -8.47 7.09
N ASN A 246 4.35 -9.06 7.63
CA ASN A 246 3.07 -9.07 6.92
C ASN A 246 2.28 -7.77 7.09
N LEU A 247 2.34 -7.12 8.25
CA LEU A 247 1.51 -5.94 8.55
C LEU A 247 2.31 -4.64 8.56
N ILE A 248 3.38 -4.55 9.37
CA ILE A 248 4.10 -3.28 9.55
C ILE A 248 4.80 -2.89 8.25
N ALA A 249 5.49 -3.84 7.61
CA ALA A 249 6.14 -3.59 6.32
C ALA A 249 5.11 -3.24 5.23
N THR A 250 3.97 -3.95 5.13
CA THR A 250 2.90 -3.62 4.17
C THR A 250 2.40 -2.18 4.36
N ARG A 251 2.20 -1.74 5.61
CA ARG A 251 1.81 -0.36 5.91
C ARG A 251 2.85 0.65 5.44
N MET A 252 4.12 0.40 5.73
CA MET A 252 5.23 1.26 5.31
C MET A 252 5.34 1.31 3.79
N ILE A 253 5.30 0.16 3.10
CA ILE A 253 5.32 0.07 1.64
C ILE A 253 4.17 0.86 1.01
N ALA A 254 2.95 0.73 1.53
CA ALA A 254 1.79 1.48 1.04
C ALA A 254 1.95 3.00 1.24
N GLN A 255 2.53 3.44 2.36
CA GLN A 255 2.85 4.85 2.60
C GLN A 255 3.87 5.39 1.61
N VAL A 256 4.96 4.64 1.38
CA VAL A 256 6.01 5.00 0.42
C VAL A 256 5.45 5.02 -0.99
N ALA A 257 4.65 4.01 -1.37
CA ALA A 257 4.00 3.93 -2.68
C ALA A 257 3.12 5.14 -2.95
N LYS A 258 2.22 5.47 -2.02
CA LYS A 258 1.36 6.65 -2.13
C LYS A 258 2.15 7.96 -2.19
N GLY A 259 3.23 8.06 -1.41
CA GLY A 259 4.12 9.23 -1.40
C GLY A 259 4.90 9.42 -2.69
N ASN A 260 5.24 8.34 -3.39
CA ASN A 260 5.92 8.34 -4.69
C ASN A 260 4.97 8.45 -5.89
N GLY A 261 3.66 8.53 -5.67
CA GLY A 261 2.69 8.69 -6.74
C GLY A 261 2.35 7.39 -7.48
N ILE A 262 2.65 6.24 -6.89
CA ILE A 262 2.21 4.94 -7.43
C ILE A 262 0.68 4.93 -7.52
N SER A 263 0.16 4.67 -8.71
CA SER A 263 -1.28 4.61 -8.93
C SER A 263 -1.85 3.23 -8.66
N ARG A 264 -1.23 2.18 -9.20
CA ARG A 264 -1.68 0.79 -9.08
C ARG A 264 -0.85 0.01 -8.07
N PHE A 265 -1.52 -0.57 -7.07
CA PHE A 265 -0.91 -1.39 -6.04
C PHE A 265 -1.64 -2.73 -5.93
N VAL A 266 -1.04 -3.83 -6.40
CA VAL A 266 -1.63 -5.17 -6.34
C VAL A 266 -1.08 -5.91 -5.12
N PHE A 267 -1.97 -6.38 -4.25
CA PHE A 267 -1.61 -7.05 -2.99
C PHE A 267 -2.08 -8.50 -2.96
N ALA A 268 -1.18 -9.40 -2.60
CA ALA A 268 -1.49 -10.81 -2.39
C ALA A 268 -2.08 -11.04 -0.99
N SER A 269 -3.40 -11.20 -0.92
CA SER A 269 -4.15 -11.67 0.24
C SER A 269 -4.51 -13.15 0.09
N SER A 270 -5.39 -13.67 0.91
CA SER A 270 -5.73 -15.10 0.98
C SER A 270 -7.20 -15.33 1.34
N CYS A 271 -7.84 -16.33 0.74
CA CYS A 271 -9.15 -16.79 1.17
C CYS A 271 -9.17 -17.41 2.59
N SER A 272 -8.01 -17.66 3.20
CA SER A 272 -7.93 -18.07 4.62
C SER A 272 -8.56 -17.05 5.59
N VAL A 273 -8.76 -15.81 5.16
CA VAL A 273 -9.47 -14.77 5.92
C VAL A 273 -10.91 -15.15 6.28
N TYR A 274 -11.50 -16.07 5.54
CA TYR A 274 -12.86 -16.56 5.78
C TYR A 274 -12.95 -17.61 6.90
N GLY A 275 -11.85 -18.31 7.20
CA GLY A 275 -11.77 -19.30 8.27
C GLY A 275 -12.57 -20.57 8.02
N ALA A 276 -13.66 -20.78 8.77
CA ALA A 276 -14.55 -21.94 8.62
C ALA A 276 -16.00 -21.50 8.42
N SER A 277 -16.65 -22.05 7.38
CA SER A 277 -18.05 -21.80 7.07
C SER A 277 -18.62 -22.91 6.18
N ASP A 278 -19.88 -23.28 6.40
CA ASP A 278 -20.61 -24.22 5.56
C ASP A 278 -21.26 -23.53 4.34
N GLN A 279 -21.29 -22.20 4.34
CA GLN A 279 -21.83 -21.41 3.23
C GLN A 279 -20.78 -21.20 2.12
N ILE A 280 -21.26 -20.86 0.93
CA ILE A 280 -20.39 -20.35 -0.14
C ILE A 280 -20.11 -18.87 0.12
N LEU A 281 -18.85 -18.53 0.25
CA LEU A 281 -18.39 -17.21 0.67
C LEU A 281 -17.98 -16.35 -0.53
N ASN A 282 -18.25 -15.05 -0.44
CA ASN A 282 -17.83 -14.06 -1.42
C ASN A 282 -17.15 -12.86 -0.71
N GLU A 283 -16.76 -11.84 -1.47
CA GLU A 283 -16.02 -10.70 -0.95
C GLU A 283 -16.78 -9.82 0.07
N ARG A 284 -18.13 -10.01 0.13
CA ARG A 284 -19.02 -9.32 1.09
C ARG A 284 -19.28 -10.13 2.35
N SER A 285 -18.88 -11.41 2.35
CA SER A 285 -19.08 -12.30 3.48
C SER A 285 -18.27 -11.86 4.70
N ALA A 286 -18.79 -12.15 5.89
CA ALA A 286 -18.08 -11.88 7.14
C ALA A 286 -16.74 -12.64 7.19
N LEU A 287 -15.73 -12.01 7.74
CA LEU A 287 -14.40 -12.60 7.93
C LEU A 287 -14.31 -13.28 9.29
N ASN A 288 -13.79 -14.50 9.33
CA ASN A 288 -13.67 -15.30 10.56
C ASN A 288 -12.28 -15.96 10.64
N PRO A 289 -11.19 -15.15 10.84
CA PRO A 289 -9.84 -15.66 10.79
C PRO A 289 -9.54 -16.62 11.96
N VAL A 290 -9.02 -17.80 11.64
CA VAL A 290 -8.68 -18.85 12.65
C VAL A 290 -7.17 -18.90 12.96
N SER A 291 -6.36 -18.06 12.32
CA SER A 291 -4.90 -18.04 12.47
C SER A 291 -4.32 -16.62 12.50
N LEU A 292 -3.08 -16.49 13.01
CA LEU A 292 -2.34 -15.23 12.95
C LEU A 292 -2.10 -14.78 11.50
N TYR A 293 -1.79 -15.73 10.60
CA TYR A 293 -1.65 -15.44 9.17
C TYR A 293 -2.90 -14.77 8.59
N ALA A 294 -4.07 -15.35 8.82
CA ALA A 294 -5.33 -14.79 8.33
C ALA A 294 -5.62 -13.41 8.94
N ARG A 295 -5.39 -13.24 10.25
CA ARG A 295 -5.52 -11.93 10.93
C ARG A 295 -4.57 -10.89 10.35
N SER A 296 -3.30 -11.25 10.09
CA SER A 296 -2.32 -10.33 9.50
C SER A 296 -2.73 -9.90 8.08
N LYS A 297 -3.31 -10.79 7.26
CA LYS A 297 -3.82 -10.45 5.93
C LYS A 297 -5.01 -9.49 6.00
N ILE A 298 -5.99 -9.73 6.88
CA ILE A 298 -7.12 -8.81 7.10
C ILE A 298 -6.63 -7.43 7.54
N ALA A 299 -5.69 -7.37 8.48
CA ALA A 299 -5.12 -6.10 8.95
C ALA A 299 -4.42 -5.35 7.81
N SER A 300 -3.70 -6.06 6.94
CA SER A 300 -3.03 -5.48 5.76
C SER A 300 -4.03 -4.98 4.71
N GLU A 301 -5.12 -5.72 4.46
CA GLU A 301 -6.23 -5.27 3.61
C GLU A 301 -6.81 -3.95 4.13
N ASN A 302 -7.13 -3.87 5.43
CA ASN A 302 -7.68 -2.67 6.07
C ASN A 302 -6.72 -1.47 5.96
N VAL A 303 -5.41 -1.71 6.15
CA VAL A 303 -4.38 -0.68 5.97
C VAL A 303 -4.38 -0.15 4.54
N LEU A 304 -4.36 -1.03 3.54
CA LEU A 304 -4.35 -0.64 2.13
C LEU A 304 -5.60 0.15 1.75
N LEU A 305 -6.77 -0.31 2.17
CA LEU A 305 -8.05 0.38 1.94
C LEU A 305 -8.09 1.77 2.62
N SER A 306 -7.47 1.91 3.80
CA SER A 306 -7.37 3.21 4.49
C SER A 306 -6.49 4.22 3.75
N PHE A 307 -5.58 3.78 2.90
CA PHE A 307 -4.74 4.61 2.04
C PHE A 307 -5.38 4.96 0.70
N CYS A 308 -6.49 4.33 0.35
CA CYS A 308 -7.18 4.57 -0.91
C CYS A 308 -7.48 6.05 -1.17
N GLY A 309 -7.51 6.42 -2.44
CA GLY A 309 -7.78 7.78 -2.91
C GLY A 309 -6.54 8.64 -3.09
N GLY A 310 -6.74 9.81 -3.73
CA GLY A 310 -5.64 10.69 -4.14
C GLY A 310 -4.76 10.07 -5.24
N GLY A 311 -5.32 9.14 -6.03
CA GLY A 311 -4.65 8.43 -7.11
C GLY A 311 -3.92 7.17 -6.69
N PHE A 312 -4.07 6.70 -5.48
CA PHE A 312 -3.59 5.40 -5.02
C PHE A 312 -4.75 4.40 -5.05
N GLU A 313 -4.64 3.36 -5.88
CA GLU A 313 -5.68 2.37 -6.14
C GLU A 313 -5.19 0.97 -5.76
N PRO A 314 -5.38 0.54 -4.50
CA PRO A 314 -5.04 -0.81 -4.11
C PRO A 314 -6.04 -1.82 -4.67
N VAL A 315 -5.51 -2.91 -5.25
CA VAL A 315 -6.25 -4.09 -5.70
C VAL A 315 -5.83 -5.26 -4.83
N ILE A 316 -6.78 -5.84 -4.12
CA ILE A 316 -6.52 -6.90 -3.15
C ILE A 316 -6.98 -8.22 -3.75
N LEU A 317 -6.07 -9.18 -3.86
CA LEU A 317 -6.32 -10.50 -4.41
C LEU A 317 -6.31 -11.55 -3.30
N ARG A 318 -7.49 -12.04 -2.89
CA ARG A 318 -7.64 -13.16 -1.94
C ARG A 318 -7.50 -14.47 -2.71
N PHE A 319 -6.30 -15.02 -2.73
CA PHE A 319 -6.03 -16.27 -3.42
C PHE A 319 -6.64 -17.47 -2.71
N GLY A 320 -7.18 -18.41 -3.50
CA GLY A 320 -7.50 -19.76 -3.07
C GLY A 320 -6.25 -20.54 -2.64
N THR A 321 -6.41 -21.80 -2.29
CA THR A 321 -5.30 -22.71 -1.94
C THR A 321 -4.45 -23.00 -3.17
N ILE A 322 -3.22 -22.47 -3.18
CA ILE A 322 -2.34 -22.54 -4.36
C ILE A 322 -1.68 -23.92 -4.46
N TYR A 323 -1.51 -24.41 -5.70
CA TYR A 323 -0.80 -25.65 -6.03
C TYR A 323 -0.02 -25.51 -7.35
N GLY A 324 0.72 -26.56 -7.72
CA GLY A 324 1.52 -26.61 -8.96
C GLY A 324 2.99 -26.20 -8.76
N LEU A 325 3.78 -26.28 -9.82
CA LEU A 325 5.21 -25.98 -9.80
C LEU A 325 5.49 -24.55 -10.27
N SER A 326 6.51 -23.95 -9.67
CA SER A 326 7.10 -22.68 -10.10
C SER A 326 8.62 -22.72 -9.89
N GLY A 327 9.32 -21.63 -10.12
CA GLY A 327 10.74 -21.53 -9.84
C GLY A 327 11.08 -21.86 -8.39
N ARG A 328 10.27 -21.35 -7.42
CA ARG A 328 10.33 -21.74 -6.02
C ARG A 328 9.13 -22.62 -5.66
N THR A 329 9.21 -23.90 -5.98
CA THR A 329 8.15 -24.87 -5.68
C THR A 329 7.98 -25.10 -4.17
N ARG A 330 6.73 -25.42 -3.74
CA ARG A 330 6.37 -25.71 -2.37
C ARG A 330 5.72 -27.09 -2.24
N PHE A 331 6.36 -27.98 -1.49
CA PHE A 331 5.81 -29.30 -1.14
C PHE A 331 5.15 -29.35 0.24
N ASP A 332 5.09 -28.24 0.95
CA ASP A 332 4.25 -28.06 2.15
C ASP A 332 2.79 -27.69 1.83
N LEU A 333 2.45 -27.59 0.54
CA LEU A 333 1.07 -27.37 0.04
C LEU A 333 0.40 -28.68 -0.31
N VAL A 334 -0.87 -28.83 0.08
CA VAL A 334 -1.58 -30.10 0.11
C VAL A 334 -1.55 -30.88 -1.20
N VAL A 335 -1.89 -30.26 -2.34
CA VAL A 335 -1.92 -30.98 -3.64
C VAL A 335 -0.52 -31.46 -4.04
N ASN A 336 0.48 -30.59 -3.93
CA ASN A 336 1.86 -30.93 -4.28
C ASN A 336 2.41 -32.02 -3.36
N LEU A 337 2.14 -31.91 -2.02
CA LEU A 337 2.56 -32.89 -1.04
C LEU A 337 1.93 -34.27 -1.27
N LEU A 338 0.61 -34.30 -1.47
CA LEU A 338 -0.09 -35.59 -1.66
C LEU A 338 0.33 -36.27 -2.96
N ALA A 339 0.54 -35.50 -4.05
CA ALA A 339 1.06 -36.03 -5.31
C ALA A 339 2.47 -36.61 -5.18
N ALA A 340 3.36 -35.91 -4.46
CA ALA A 340 4.72 -36.40 -4.20
C ALA A 340 4.71 -37.67 -3.35
N LYS A 341 3.95 -37.70 -2.25
CA LYS A 341 3.78 -38.87 -1.38
C LYS A 341 3.21 -40.07 -2.13
N ALA A 342 2.18 -39.86 -2.97
CA ALA A 342 1.62 -40.92 -3.78
C ALA A 342 2.65 -41.60 -4.67
N LEU A 343 3.52 -40.81 -5.30
CA LEU A 343 4.50 -41.34 -6.25
C LEU A 343 5.72 -41.97 -5.55
N VAL A 344 6.25 -41.29 -4.53
CA VAL A 344 7.49 -41.69 -3.85
C VAL A 344 7.22 -42.69 -2.73
N ASP A 345 6.32 -42.34 -1.80
CA ASP A 345 6.05 -43.12 -0.59
C ASP A 345 4.97 -44.20 -0.82
N LYS A 346 4.25 -44.15 -1.93
CA LYS A 346 3.10 -45.00 -2.25
C LYS A 346 1.95 -44.89 -1.24
N VAL A 347 1.92 -43.82 -0.47
CA VAL A 347 0.92 -43.58 0.58
C VAL A 347 0.44 -42.14 0.50
N ILE A 348 -0.88 -41.96 0.49
CA ILE A 348 -1.55 -40.67 0.55
C ILE A 348 -2.26 -40.61 1.90
N THR A 349 -1.84 -39.69 2.79
CA THR A 349 -2.51 -39.47 4.07
C THR A 349 -3.28 -38.15 4.02
N VAL A 350 -4.60 -38.22 4.14
CA VAL A 350 -5.50 -37.07 4.14
C VAL A 350 -6.05 -36.87 5.55
N TYR A 351 -5.81 -35.70 6.10
CA TYR A 351 -6.39 -35.25 7.38
C TYR A 351 -7.59 -34.37 7.09
N GLY A 352 -8.74 -34.63 7.74
CA GLY A 352 -9.96 -33.84 7.54
C GLY A 352 -10.49 -33.95 6.11
N LYS A 353 -10.80 -35.18 5.67
CA LYS A 353 -11.22 -35.49 4.28
C LYS A 353 -12.38 -34.64 3.75
N ASP A 354 -13.30 -34.22 4.63
CA ASP A 354 -14.51 -33.49 4.29
C ASP A 354 -14.30 -31.95 4.23
N GLN A 355 -13.09 -31.46 4.55
CA GLN A 355 -12.77 -30.04 4.51
C GLN A 355 -12.65 -29.52 3.08
N TRP A 356 -13.41 -28.50 2.79
CA TRP A 356 -13.41 -27.81 1.52
C TRP A 356 -12.26 -26.80 1.41
N ARG A 357 -11.66 -26.75 0.22
CA ARG A 357 -10.71 -25.72 -0.20
C ARG A 357 -10.99 -25.29 -1.63
N PRO A 358 -10.93 -23.98 -1.94
CA PRO A 358 -10.87 -23.48 -3.30
C PRO A 358 -9.43 -23.62 -3.80
N PHE A 359 -9.19 -24.43 -4.83
CA PHE A 359 -7.86 -24.64 -5.38
C PHE A 359 -7.56 -23.72 -6.55
N LEU A 360 -6.30 -23.26 -6.66
CA LEU A 360 -5.82 -22.38 -7.72
C LEU A 360 -4.39 -22.75 -8.09
N HIS A 361 -4.13 -22.97 -9.39
CA HIS A 361 -2.78 -23.23 -9.86
C HIS A 361 -1.91 -21.96 -9.76
N VAL A 362 -0.63 -22.10 -9.41
CA VAL A 362 0.31 -20.97 -9.22
C VAL A 362 0.48 -20.13 -10.49
N HIS A 363 0.44 -20.74 -11.67
CA HIS A 363 0.48 -20.00 -12.94
C HIS A 363 -0.77 -19.18 -13.19
N ASP A 364 -1.94 -19.62 -12.74
CA ASP A 364 -3.18 -18.84 -12.77
C ASP A 364 -3.18 -17.74 -11.73
N ALA A 365 -2.56 -17.96 -10.56
CA ALA A 365 -2.34 -16.88 -9.61
C ALA A 365 -1.50 -15.74 -10.24
N GLY A 366 -0.41 -16.08 -10.95
CA GLY A 366 0.39 -15.10 -11.70
C GLY A 366 -0.41 -14.40 -12.82
N ARG A 367 -1.30 -15.13 -13.54
CA ARG A 367 -2.19 -14.53 -14.54
C ARG A 367 -3.21 -13.57 -13.93
N ALA A 368 -3.74 -13.90 -12.75
CA ALA A 368 -4.67 -13.01 -12.04
C ALA A 368 -3.99 -11.70 -11.61
N VAL A 369 -2.74 -11.78 -11.11
CA VAL A 369 -1.95 -10.58 -10.78
C VAL A 369 -1.74 -9.71 -12.01
N LEU A 370 -1.35 -10.31 -13.14
CA LEU A 370 -1.17 -9.59 -14.40
C LEU A 370 -2.49 -8.97 -14.88
N ALA A 371 -3.60 -9.71 -14.83
CA ALA A 371 -4.91 -9.19 -15.21
C ALA A 371 -5.35 -8.02 -14.33
N ALA A 372 -5.08 -8.06 -13.01
CA ALA A 372 -5.35 -6.97 -12.09
C ALA A 372 -4.44 -5.75 -12.33
N LEU A 373 -3.21 -5.97 -12.77
CA LEU A 373 -2.27 -4.91 -13.14
C LEU A 373 -2.72 -4.20 -14.43
N ASP A 374 -3.12 -4.97 -15.44
CA ASP A 374 -3.55 -4.48 -16.77
C ASP A 374 -4.98 -3.91 -16.78
N ALA A 375 -5.78 -4.15 -15.74
CA ALA A 375 -7.18 -3.75 -15.70
C ALA A 375 -7.36 -2.22 -15.70
N ARG A 376 -8.46 -1.74 -16.29
CA ARG A 376 -8.84 -0.33 -16.22
C ARG A 376 -9.10 0.10 -14.78
N SER A 377 -8.77 1.34 -14.44
CA SER A 377 -8.93 1.87 -13.07
C SER A 377 -10.36 1.74 -12.56
N GLU A 378 -11.36 2.01 -13.42
CA GLU A 378 -12.76 1.94 -13.05
C GLU A 378 -13.24 0.54 -12.63
N ALA A 379 -12.55 -0.52 -13.13
CA ALA A 379 -12.89 -1.90 -12.82
C ALA A 379 -12.26 -2.40 -11.50
N VAL A 380 -11.22 -1.72 -11.00
CA VAL A 380 -10.38 -2.22 -9.90
C VAL A 380 -10.07 -1.19 -8.83
N GLU A 381 -10.71 -0.02 -8.85
CA GLU A 381 -10.50 1.01 -7.83
C GLU A 381 -10.93 0.50 -6.45
N SER A 382 -9.94 0.30 -5.56
CA SER A 382 -10.15 -0.13 -4.16
C SER A 382 -10.95 -1.41 -4.00
N VAL A 383 -10.68 -2.38 -4.86
CA VAL A 383 -11.49 -3.60 -4.95
C VAL A 383 -10.76 -4.80 -4.35
N ILE A 384 -11.53 -5.62 -3.64
CA ILE A 384 -11.13 -6.95 -3.21
C ILE A 384 -11.70 -7.95 -4.21
N PHE A 385 -10.87 -8.89 -4.67
CA PHE A 385 -11.28 -10.02 -5.47
C PHE A 385 -10.88 -11.33 -4.82
N ASN A 386 -11.81 -12.28 -4.77
CA ASN A 386 -11.47 -13.68 -4.60
C ASN A 386 -10.88 -14.22 -5.91
N VAL A 387 -9.79 -14.98 -5.83
CA VAL A 387 -9.07 -15.48 -6.99
C VAL A 387 -9.04 -17.00 -6.96
N GLY A 388 -9.73 -17.62 -7.89
CA GLY A 388 -9.88 -19.07 -8.01
C GLY A 388 -10.88 -19.46 -9.08
N CYS A 389 -11.48 -20.62 -8.92
CA CYS A 389 -12.48 -21.21 -9.82
C CYS A 389 -13.55 -21.93 -9.02
N ASP A 390 -14.82 -21.70 -9.34
CA ASP A 390 -15.96 -22.31 -8.63
C ASP A 390 -15.91 -23.83 -8.71
N GLU A 391 -15.53 -24.40 -9.86
CA GLU A 391 -15.42 -25.84 -10.13
C GLU A 391 -14.24 -26.50 -9.40
N GLN A 392 -13.31 -25.71 -8.88
CA GLN A 392 -12.16 -26.19 -8.11
C GLN A 392 -12.33 -26.00 -6.59
N ASN A 393 -13.55 -25.74 -6.11
CA ASN A 393 -13.90 -25.99 -4.73
C ASN A 393 -14.02 -27.50 -4.54
N LYS A 394 -13.04 -28.13 -3.90
CA LYS A 394 -13.02 -29.59 -3.64
C LYS A 394 -12.71 -29.87 -2.19
N THR A 395 -13.16 -31.04 -1.70
CA THR A 395 -12.72 -31.53 -0.41
C THR A 395 -11.30 -32.11 -0.50
N LEU A 396 -10.61 -32.18 0.64
CA LEU A 396 -9.29 -32.80 0.69
C LEU A 396 -9.36 -34.28 0.33
N GLY A 397 -10.45 -34.98 0.70
CA GLY A 397 -10.73 -36.35 0.29
C GLY A 397 -10.80 -36.51 -1.21
N GLN A 398 -11.60 -35.66 -1.90
CA GLN A 398 -11.72 -35.67 -3.37
C GLN A 398 -10.38 -35.46 -4.07
N VAL A 399 -9.50 -34.62 -3.51
CA VAL A 399 -8.14 -34.43 -4.03
C VAL A 399 -7.30 -35.68 -3.82
N GLY A 400 -7.40 -36.34 -2.66
CA GLY A 400 -6.71 -37.60 -2.37
C GLY A 400 -7.13 -38.72 -3.32
N GLU A 401 -8.45 -38.89 -3.57
CA GLU A 401 -9.00 -39.86 -4.51
C GLU A 401 -8.55 -39.61 -5.95
N LEU A 402 -8.58 -38.34 -6.38
CA LEU A 402 -8.06 -37.95 -7.68
C LEU A 402 -6.59 -38.35 -7.86
N ILE A 403 -5.75 -38.04 -6.89
CA ILE A 403 -4.33 -38.36 -6.93
C ILE A 403 -4.12 -39.90 -6.93
N GLN A 404 -4.88 -40.65 -6.13
CA GLN A 404 -4.83 -42.09 -6.12
C GLN A 404 -5.14 -42.70 -7.48
N THR A 405 -6.18 -42.16 -8.17
CA THR A 405 -6.53 -42.56 -9.53
C THR A 405 -5.39 -42.30 -10.52
N MET A 406 -4.66 -41.18 -10.36
CA MET A 406 -3.54 -40.80 -11.25
C MET A 406 -2.24 -41.56 -10.93
N VAL A 407 -2.13 -42.14 -9.73
CA VAL A 407 -0.96 -42.95 -9.27
C VAL A 407 -1.43 -44.31 -8.80
N PRO A 408 -1.72 -45.22 -9.74
CA PRO A 408 -2.14 -46.59 -9.40
C PRO A 408 -1.11 -47.29 -8.49
N GLY A 409 -1.64 -48.00 -7.48
CA GLY A 409 -0.78 -48.68 -6.47
C GLY A 409 -0.39 -47.82 -5.27
N SER A 410 -0.84 -46.57 -5.20
CA SER A 410 -0.79 -45.79 -3.96
C SER A 410 -1.97 -46.10 -3.03
N ALA A 411 -1.70 -46.21 -1.72
CA ALA A 411 -2.72 -46.41 -0.69
C ALA A 411 -3.27 -45.06 -0.20
N LEU A 412 -4.58 -44.89 -0.17
CA LEU A 412 -5.21 -43.69 0.39
C LEU A 412 -5.71 -43.98 1.83
N HIS A 413 -5.20 -43.22 2.78
CA HIS A 413 -5.60 -43.26 4.18
C HIS A 413 -6.23 -41.91 4.56
N CYS A 414 -7.49 -41.95 4.95
CA CYS A 414 -8.19 -40.78 5.48
C CYS A 414 -8.27 -40.88 6.99
N THR A 415 -7.85 -39.86 7.72
CA THR A 415 -7.97 -39.80 9.18
C THR A 415 -8.98 -38.73 9.57
N GLU A 416 -9.67 -38.96 10.70
CA GLU A 416 -10.61 -37.99 11.27
C GLU A 416 -9.93 -36.90 12.09
N GLU A 417 -8.61 -37.07 12.35
CA GLU A 417 -7.82 -36.03 13.04
C GLU A 417 -7.90 -34.71 12.26
N ASN A 418 -8.49 -33.72 12.88
CA ASN A 418 -8.71 -32.43 12.30
C ASN A 418 -7.69 -31.41 12.84
N VAL A 419 -6.50 -31.43 12.28
CA VAL A 419 -5.41 -30.51 12.67
C VAL A 419 -5.64 -29.09 12.13
N ASP A 420 -6.29 -28.96 10.97
CA ASP A 420 -6.56 -27.69 10.29
C ASP A 420 -8.04 -27.29 10.44
N ARG A 421 -8.30 -26.18 11.11
CA ARG A 421 -9.65 -25.68 11.40
C ARG A 421 -10.33 -25.00 10.22
N ARG A 422 -9.65 -24.78 9.10
CA ARG A 422 -10.21 -24.11 7.92
C ARG A 422 -11.16 -25.07 7.20
N ASN A 423 -12.31 -24.55 6.81
CA ASN A 423 -13.30 -25.27 5.99
C ASN A 423 -14.16 -24.23 5.27
N TYR A 424 -13.91 -24.00 3.97
CA TYR A 424 -14.64 -22.97 3.23
C TYR A 424 -14.69 -23.23 1.73
N ARG A 425 -15.82 -22.85 1.14
CA ARG A 425 -16.05 -22.75 -0.30
C ARG A 425 -16.18 -21.30 -0.68
N VAL A 426 -15.66 -20.90 -1.84
CA VAL A 426 -15.60 -19.50 -2.26
C VAL A 426 -16.16 -19.34 -3.67
N GLU A 427 -16.92 -18.27 -3.90
CA GLU A 427 -17.41 -17.82 -5.19
C GLU A 427 -16.38 -16.86 -5.83
N PHE A 428 -16.18 -17.00 -7.16
CA PHE A 428 -15.19 -16.23 -7.92
C PHE A 428 -15.83 -15.39 -9.04
N ARG A 429 -17.13 -15.15 -8.98
CA ARG A 429 -17.87 -14.41 -10.00
C ARG A 429 -17.33 -12.99 -10.19
N ARG A 430 -17.03 -12.29 -9.11
CA ARG A 430 -16.64 -10.89 -9.15
C ARG A 430 -15.40 -10.61 -10.02
N ILE A 431 -14.33 -11.38 -9.87
CA ILE A 431 -13.10 -11.19 -10.67
C ILE A 431 -13.35 -11.52 -12.15
N ARG A 432 -14.20 -12.51 -12.42
CA ARG A 432 -14.59 -12.90 -13.78
C ARG A 432 -15.34 -11.77 -14.49
N GLU A 433 -16.34 -11.18 -13.83
CA GLU A 433 -17.17 -10.13 -14.41
C GLU A 433 -16.41 -8.79 -14.52
N ALA A 434 -15.59 -8.43 -13.54
CA ALA A 434 -14.91 -7.15 -13.51
C ALA A 434 -13.72 -7.05 -14.46
N ILE A 435 -12.89 -8.08 -14.55
CA ILE A 435 -11.64 -8.06 -15.32
C ILE A 435 -11.47 -9.25 -16.27
N GLY A 436 -12.51 -10.07 -16.47
CA GLY A 436 -12.49 -11.18 -17.42
C GLY A 436 -11.54 -12.32 -17.05
N PHE A 437 -11.13 -12.42 -15.78
CA PHE A 437 -10.17 -13.45 -15.38
C PHE A 437 -10.84 -14.81 -15.23
N HIS A 438 -10.25 -15.81 -15.90
CA HIS A 438 -10.62 -17.22 -15.77
C HIS A 438 -9.36 -18.08 -15.58
N PRO A 439 -9.29 -18.94 -14.55
CA PRO A 439 -8.27 -19.96 -14.44
C PRO A 439 -8.35 -20.95 -15.61
N VAL A 440 -7.20 -21.41 -16.08
CA VAL A 440 -7.10 -22.40 -17.17
C VAL A 440 -6.57 -23.75 -16.71
N TRP A 441 -5.88 -23.78 -15.56
CA TRP A 441 -5.32 -24.99 -15.01
C TRP A 441 -6.35 -25.76 -14.17
N LYS A 442 -6.42 -27.05 -14.41
CA LYS A 442 -7.19 -28.00 -13.57
C LYS A 442 -6.26 -28.70 -12.59
N ILE A 443 -6.79 -29.23 -11.49
CA ILE A 443 -6.01 -29.94 -10.47
C ILE A 443 -5.27 -31.12 -11.08
N GLU A 444 -5.91 -31.86 -11.97
CA GLU A 444 -5.33 -33.00 -12.68
C GLU A 444 -4.02 -32.61 -13.41
N ALA A 445 -4.05 -31.51 -14.15
CA ALA A 445 -2.88 -31.03 -14.88
C ALA A 445 -1.75 -30.60 -13.94
N GLY A 446 -2.07 -29.96 -12.80
CA GLY A 446 -1.06 -29.59 -11.79
C GLY A 446 -0.50 -30.82 -11.04
N VAL A 447 -1.31 -31.82 -10.74
CA VAL A 447 -0.85 -33.10 -10.20
C VAL A 447 0.10 -33.76 -11.20
N GLN A 448 -0.29 -33.85 -12.48
CA GLN A 448 0.57 -34.44 -13.53
C GLN A 448 1.91 -33.71 -13.64
N GLN A 449 1.90 -32.37 -13.59
CA GLN A 449 3.11 -31.55 -13.58
C GLN A 449 4.07 -31.94 -12.44
N VAL A 450 3.54 -32.14 -11.21
CA VAL A 450 4.33 -32.58 -10.05
C VAL A 450 4.90 -33.97 -10.25
N LEU A 451 4.06 -34.92 -10.71
CA LEU A 451 4.48 -36.31 -10.96
C LEU A 451 5.62 -36.36 -12.01
N ASP A 452 5.50 -35.61 -13.08
CA ASP A 452 6.50 -35.58 -14.15
C ASP A 452 7.80 -34.95 -13.68
N ALA A 453 7.76 -33.89 -12.87
CA ALA A 453 8.96 -33.27 -12.31
C ALA A 453 9.76 -34.22 -11.39
N ILE A 454 9.06 -35.07 -10.64
CA ILE A 454 9.71 -36.09 -9.81
C ILE A 454 10.28 -37.23 -10.68
N ARG A 455 9.49 -37.70 -11.66
CA ARG A 455 9.91 -38.79 -12.57
C ARG A 455 11.13 -38.41 -13.43
N CYS A 456 11.20 -37.18 -13.91
CA CYS A 456 12.36 -36.71 -14.71
C CYS A 456 13.55 -36.23 -13.86
N GLY A 457 13.49 -36.37 -12.52
CA GLY A 457 14.59 -36.01 -11.62
C GLY A 457 14.77 -34.50 -11.39
N LYS A 458 13.85 -33.65 -11.87
CA LYS A 458 13.86 -32.20 -11.57
C LYS A 458 13.64 -31.93 -10.07
N VAL A 459 12.88 -32.82 -9.41
CA VAL A 459 12.69 -32.84 -7.97
C VAL A 459 13.25 -34.18 -7.46
N THR A 460 14.42 -34.14 -6.86
CA THR A 460 15.11 -35.34 -6.36
C THR A 460 14.65 -35.73 -4.95
N ASN A 461 14.38 -34.75 -4.12
CA ASN A 461 13.90 -34.96 -2.75
C ASN A 461 12.84 -33.89 -2.42
N TYR A 462 11.55 -34.27 -2.47
CA TYR A 462 10.45 -33.35 -2.14
C TYR A 462 10.40 -32.93 -0.67
N GLN A 463 11.13 -33.64 0.22
CA GLN A 463 11.19 -33.37 1.66
C GLN A 463 12.29 -32.36 2.04
N ASP A 464 13.12 -31.92 1.10
CA ASP A 464 14.14 -30.91 1.29
C ASP A 464 13.53 -29.62 1.89
N SER A 465 14.22 -28.99 2.84
CA SER A 465 13.77 -27.77 3.54
C SER A 465 13.49 -26.62 2.60
N LYS A 466 14.22 -26.50 1.49
CA LYS A 466 13.97 -25.47 0.45
C LYS A 466 12.56 -25.50 -0.13
N TYR A 467 11.84 -26.63 -0.02
CA TYR A 467 10.47 -26.79 -0.49
C TYR A 467 9.40 -26.58 0.58
N SER A 468 9.78 -26.26 1.82
CA SER A 468 8.85 -26.06 2.93
C SER A 468 9.17 -24.80 3.72
N ASN A 469 8.20 -23.87 3.80
CA ASN A 469 8.36 -22.68 4.61
C ASN A 469 8.62 -23.01 6.08
N VAL A 470 7.91 -24.00 6.62
CA VAL A 470 8.02 -24.40 8.04
C VAL A 470 9.39 -24.99 8.32
N LYS A 471 9.82 -26.01 7.55
CA LYS A 471 11.11 -26.65 7.76
C LYS A 471 12.25 -25.64 7.63
N PHE A 472 12.25 -24.84 6.58
CA PHE A 472 13.26 -23.82 6.33
C PHE A 472 13.40 -22.84 7.52
N LEU A 473 12.28 -22.29 8.00
CA LEU A 473 12.29 -21.34 9.12
C LEU A 473 12.56 -22.00 10.49
N SER A 474 12.41 -23.32 10.60
CA SER A 474 12.74 -24.07 11.83
C SER A 474 14.22 -24.44 11.93
N GLU A 475 14.94 -24.45 10.81
CA GLU A 475 16.38 -24.65 10.77
C GLU A 475 17.12 -23.39 11.24
N PRO A 476 18.22 -23.51 12.02
CA PRO A 476 19.02 -22.37 12.48
C PRO A 476 19.47 -21.49 11.31
N ASP A 477 20.02 -22.10 10.26
CA ASP A 477 20.52 -21.41 9.06
C ASP A 477 19.42 -20.60 8.35
N GLY A 478 18.18 -21.11 8.35
CA GLY A 478 17.04 -20.42 7.71
C GLY A 478 16.63 -19.13 8.43
N ARG A 479 16.80 -19.08 9.77
CA ARG A 479 16.53 -17.86 10.56
C ARG A 479 17.67 -16.85 10.44
N GLU A 480 18.91 -17.30 10.41
CA GLU A 480 20.08 -16.44 10.27
C GLU A 480 20.15 -15.76 8.92
N GLN A 481 19.53 -16.34 7.89
CA GLN A 481 19.40 -15.70 6.56
C GLN A 481 18.36 -14.57 6.51
N LEU A 482 17.46 -14.48 7.51
CA LEU A 482 16.61 -13.29 7.62
C LEU A 482 17.48 -12.11 8.05
N PRO A 483 17.56 -11.04 7.25
CA PRO A 483 18.35 -9.87 7.61
C PRO A 483 17.94 -9.37 9.00
N VAL A 484 18.89 -9.25 9.91
CA VAL A 484 18.66 -8.60 11.21
C VAL A 484 18.28 -7.15 10.89
N MET A 485 17.10 -6.72 11.32
CA MET A 485 16.77 -5.30 11.23
C MET A 485 17.79 -4.54 12.08
N GLU A 486 18.61 -3.70 11.44
CA GLU A 486 19.40 -2.73 12.19
C GLU A 486 18.44 -1.92 13.05
N ASP A 487 18.62 -2.02 14.36
CA ASP A 487 17.93 -1.13 15.29
C ASP A 487 18.51 0.27 15.09
N TRP A 488 17.89 1.01 14.15
CA TRP A 488 18.30 2.37 13.83
C TRP A 488 18.22 3.28 15.06
N VAL A 489 17.34 2.96 16.04
CA VAL A 489 17.23 3.70 17.30
C VAL A 489 18.51 3.55 18.09
N THR A 490 19.00 2.32 18.27
CA THR A 490 20.28 2.06 18.94
C THR A 490 21.45 2.71 18.18
N LYS A 491 21.46 2.65 16.84
CA LYS A 491 22.50 3.26 16.01
C LYS A 491 22.53 4.80 16.13
N PHE A 492 21.38 5.46 16.19
CA PHE A 492 21.30 6.91 16.36
C PHE A 492 21.37 7.38 17.81
N MET A 493 21.10 6.52 18.78
CA MET A 493 21.30 6.81 20.21
C MET A 493 22.71 6.54 20.71
N GLN A 494 23.57 5.88 19.92
CA GLN A 494 25.00 5.75 20.28
C GLN A 494 25.66 7.12 20.21
N ILE A 495 26.09 7.63 21.35
CA ILE A 495 26.87 8.88 21.45
C ILE A 495 28.23 8.63 20.75
N PRO A 496 28.62 9.47 19.75
CA PRO A 496 29.92 9.32 19.11
C PRO A 496 31.06 9.42 20.15
N GLY A 497 31.69 8.31 20.47
CA GLY A 497 32.77 8.21 21.48
C GLY A 497 32.69 6.99 22.38
N GLU A 498 31.51 6.44 22.67
CA GLU A 498 31.37 5.26 23.56
C GLU A 498 31.93 3.95 22.96
N ALA A 499 31.91 3.80 21.64
CA ALA A 499 32.49 2.65 20.97
C ALA A 499 34.02 2.55 21.14
N LYS A 500 34.72 3.70 21.28
CA LYS A 500 36.17 3.72 21.53
C LYS A 500 36.54 3.37 22.97
N VAL A 501 35.65 3.62 23.92
CA VAL A 501 35.90 3.31 25.34
C VAL A 501 35.74 1.80 25.61
N LYS A 502 34.74 1.13 25.01
CA LYS A 502 34.58 -0.32 25.15
C LYS A 502 35.71 -1.14 24.50
N ALA A 503 36.25 -0.65 23.37
CA ALA A 503 37.40 -1.29 22.73
C ALA A 503 38.71 -1.12 23.55
N ALA A 504 38.88 0.02 24.21
CA ALA A 504 40.05 0.29 25.06
C ALA A 504 40.01 -0.48 26.38
N THR A 505 38.85 -0.75 26.97
CA THR A 505 38.69 -1.54 28.20
C THR A 505 38.74 -3.02 27.94
N ALA A 506 38.40 -3.52 26.75
CA ALA A 506 38.53 -4.94 26.39
C ALA A 506 39.99 -5.34 26.05
N GLY A 507 40.84 -4.38 25.65
CA GLY A 507 42.26 -4.61 25.36
C GLY A 507 43.21 -4.53 26.57
N SER A 508 42.70 -4.18 27.77
CA SER A 508 43.50 -4.04 28.98
C SER A 508 43.33 -5.24 29.97
N LEU A 509 42.65 -6.30 29.57
CA LEU A 509 42.37 -7.53 30.35
C LEU A 509 42.91 -8.81 29.66
N SER A 510 43.86 -8.66 28.72
CA SER A 510 44.58 -9.81 28.15
C SER A 510 46.04 -9.78 28.55
#